data_f3cc2e9a8f32b511480c199b73ba5bf7
#
_entry.id   f3cc2e9a8f32b511480c199b73ba5bf7
#
_cell.length_a   1.000
_cell.length_b   1.000
_cell.length_c   1.000
_cell.angle_alpha   90.00
_cell.angle_beta   90.00
_cell.angle_gamma   90.00
#
_symmetry.space_group_name_H-M   'P 1'
#
loop_
_entity.id
_entity.type
_entity.pdbx_description
1 polymer ?
#
loop_
_entity_poly.entity_id
_entity_poly.type
_entity_poly.pdbx_seq_one_letter_code
_entity_poly.pdbx_strand_id
1 'polypeptide(L)'
;MRKMISFAVFALLATSLSAQTVANMKDLNAEKKSAAINLKLTGTLTTTRNSDFRQLRDLCWQLRTLDLSEATCPVLPKNAFHSRHHLQSIILPNQLQEIGSQAFFACDNLQDVVIPKSVTKVGAAAFSGCKALKNITIDGTPELGEFAFANLEGVKVIKVNSKIPPKAASTAFSGMNMRGVKLVMPRGSEKLYRKAPGWNHFFGEVKQARAVCNPEACLIPTPMDLKVNAKAAPLQVAGNWKIVAADGLANEQEHAERILKER
;
A
#
# COMPACT_ATOMS: atom_id res chain seq x y z
N MET A 1 -3.89 -56.44 -19.91
CA MET A 1 -2.67 -55.74 -19.42
C MET A 1 -2.82 -54.24 -19.63
N ARG A 2 -3.46 -53.54 -18.72
CA ARG A 2 -3.59 -52.06 -18.75
C ARG A 2 -2.51 -51.46 -17.86
N LYS A 3 -1.77 -50.54 -18.45
CA LYS A 3 -0.56 -49.89 -17.97
C LYS A 3 -0.74 -49.21 -16.59
N MET A 4 -0.17 -49.78 -15.55
CA MET A 4 0.16 -49.12 -14.30
C MET A 4 1.47 -48.33 -14.50
N ILE A 5 1.40 -47.26 -15.24
CA ILE A 5 2.49 -46.29 -15.34
C ILE A 5 1.84 -44.96 -15.04
N SER A 6 1.89 -44.48 -13.82
CA SER A 6 1.78 -43.04 -13.55
C SER A 6 1.85 -42.60 -12.10
N PHE A 7 1.85 -43.47 -11.10
CA PHE A 7 1.94 -43.00 -9.72
C PHE A 7 3.36 -42.70 -9.25
N ALA A 8 4.36 -43.39 -9.77
CA ALA A 8 5.75 -43.17 -9.40
C ALA A 8 6.35 -41.87 -10.00
N VAL A 9 5.89 -41.47 -11.19
CA VAL A 9 6.35 -40.23 -11.85
C VAL A 9 5.74 -39.00 -11.17
N PHE A 10 4.50 -39.10 -10.66
CA PHE A 10 3.87 -38.03 -9.92
C PHE A 10 4.49 -37.80 -8.52
N ALA A 11 4.93 -38.87 -7.86
CA ALA A 11 5.59 -38.77 -6.55
C ALA A 11 7.01 -38.17 -6.66
N LEU A 12 7.75 -38.45 -7.73
CA LEU A 12 9.06 -37.83 -7.96
C LEU A 12 8.93 -36.35 -8.35
N LEU A 13 7.88 -35.94 -9.06
CA LEU A 13 7.60 -34.53 -9.34
C LEU A 13 7.18 -33.78 -8.08
N ALA A 14 6.44 -34.40 -7.16
CA ALA A 14 5.97 -33.75 -5.95
C ALA A 14 7.10 -33.42 -4.96
N THR A 15 8.17 -34.23 -4.90
CA THR A 15 9.34 -33.95 -4.05
C THR A 15 10.26 -32.89 -4.62
N SER A 16 10.25 -32.66 -5.95
CA SER A 16 11.01 -31.58 -6.59
C SER A 16 10.29 -30.23 -6.57
N LEU A 17 8.98 -30.21 -6.30
CA LEU A 17 8.17 -28.99 -6.27
C LEU A 17 8.41 -28.10 -5.03
N SER A 18 9.02 -28.64 -3.97
CA SER A 18 9.37 -27.84 -2.77
C SER A 18 10.77 -27.21 -2.85
N ALA A 19 11.61 -27.67 -3.74
CA ALA A 19 12.95 -27.11 -3.94
C ALA A 19 12.88 -25.78 -4.70
N GLN A 20 13.71 -24.83 -4.30
CA GLN A 20 13.84 -23.58 -5.03
C GLN A 20 14.46 -23.83 -6.41
N THR A 21 13.75 -23.51 -7.47
CA THR A 21 14.26 -23.58 -8.84
C THR A 21 15.08 -22.33 -9.14
N VAL A 22 16.38 -22.49 -9.41
CA VAL A 22 17.24 -21.39 -9.87
C VAL A 22 17.32 -21.43 -11.40
N ALA A 23 16.90 -20.38 -12.05
CA ALA A 23 16.86 -20.34 -13.52
C ALA A 23 16.93 -18.92 -14.09
N ASN A 24 17.34 -18.83 -15.35
CA ASN A 24 17.06 -17.67 -16.17
C ASN A 24 15.64 -17.85 -16.80
N MET A 25 14.88 -16.78 -16.97
CA MET A 25 13.54 -16.88 -17.57
C MET A 25 13.53 -17.54 -18.95
N LYS A 26 14.61 -17.41 -19.71
CA LYS A 26 14.77 -18.00 -21.04
C LYS A 26 14.86 -19.52 -21.01
N ASP A 27 15.35 -20.08 -19.90
CA ASP A 27 15.58 -21.53 -19.73
C ASP A 27 14.34 -22.25 -19.18
N LEU A 28 13.30 -21.49 -18.81
CA LEU A 28 12.04 -22.01 -18.30
C LEU A 28 11.05 -22.23 -19.45
N ASN A 29 10.75 -23.49 -19.77
CA ASN A 29 9.64 -23.82 -20.66
C ASN A 29 8.27 -23.62 -19.98
N ALA A 30 7.18 -23.73 -20.72
CA ALA A 30 5.82 -23.49 -20.21
C ALA A 30 5.46 -24.43 -19.05
N GLU A 31 5.86 -25.71 -19.12
CA GLU A 31 5.60 -26.72 -18.09
C GLU A 31 6.30 -26.36 -16.76
N LYS A 32 7.59 -26.01 -16.82
CA LYS A 32 8.34 -25.56 -15.64
C LYS A 32 7.78 -24.27 -15.03
N LYS A 33 7.31 -23.35 -15.86
CA LYS A 33 6.67 -22.11 -15.39
C LYS A 33 5.36 -22.38 -14.67
N SER A 34 4.50 -23.26 -15.21
CA SER A 34 3.22 -23.59 -14.57
C SER A 34 3.38 -24.39 -13.28
N ALA A 35 4.46 -25.16 -13.16
CA ALA A 35 4.77 -25.97 -11.98
C ALA A 35 5.58 -25.22 -10.91
N ALA A 36 6.09 -24.01 -11.21
CA ALA A 36 6.96 -23.28 -10.31
C ALA A 36 6.21 -22.80 -9.04
N ILE A 37 6.64 -23.25 -7.88
CA ILE A 37 6.14 -22.83 -6.57
C ILE A 37 7.16 -21.88 -5.92
N ASN A 38 8.43 -22.25 -5.92
CA ASN A 38 9.53 -21.46 -5.38
C ASN A 38 10.54 -21.23 -6.51
N LEU A 39 10.75 -19.96 -6.86
CA LEU A 39 11.58 -19.59 -8.00
C LEU A 39 12.62 -18.56 -7.58
N LYS A 40 13.86 -18.79 -7.92
CA LYS A 40 14.95 -17.80 -7.90
C LYS A 40 15.34 -17.50 -9.34
N LEU A 41 15.28 -16.25 -9.72
CA LEU A 41 15.66 -15.82 -11.07
C LEU A 41 17.03 -15.17 -11.06
N THR A 42 17.78 -15.45 -12.12
CA THR A 42 19.09 -14.86 -12.39
C THR A 42 19.08 -14.20 -13.77
N GLY A 43 20.05 -13.33 -14.01
CA GLY A 43 20.20 -12.63 -15.29
C GLY A 43 19.25 -11.44 -15.45
N THR A 44 19.22 -10.87 -16.66
CA THR A 44 18.47 -9.66 -16.96
C THR A 44 17.01 -9.99 -17.29
N LEU A 45 16.08 -9.38 -16.56
CA LEU A 45 14.65 -9.49 -16.80
C LEU A 45 14.18 -8.39 -17.75
N THR A 46 13.37 -8.78 -18.73
CA THR A 46 12.83 -7.87 -19.74
C THR A 46 11.53 -7.21 -19.27
N THR A 47 11.35 -5.93 -19.60
CA THR A 47 10.16 -5.14 -19.24
C THR A 47 9.28 -4.80 -20.46
N THR A 48 9.63 -5.31 -21.64
CA THR A 48 8.93 -5.05 -22.89
C THR A 48 7.59 -5.80 -23.01
N ARG A 49 6.89 -5.64 -24.13
CA ARG A 49 5.51 -6.11 -24.36
C ARG A 49 5.26 -7.60 -24.07
N ASN A 50 6.27 -8.47 -24.28
CA ASN A 50 6.27 -9.88 -23.88
C ASN A 50 7.21 -10.11 -22.70
N SER A 51 7.18 -9.21 -21.72
CA SER A 51 8.11 -9.18 -20.60
C SER A 51 8.10 -10.47 -19.79
N ASP A 52 9.24 -10.75 -19.18
CA ASP A 52 9.38 -11.84 -18.22
C ASP A 52 8.37 -11.70 -17.07
N PHE A 53 8.06 -10.47 -16.66
CA PHE A 53 7.04 -10.18 -15.64
C PHE A 53 5.63 -10.58 -16.06
N ARG A 54 5.28 -10.41 -17.35
CA ARG A 54 4.00 -10.89 -17.87
C ARG A 54 3.95 -12.42 -17.82
N GLN A 55 5.05 -13.08 -18.19
CA GLN A 55 5.12 -14.54 -18.15
C GLN A 55 5.08 -15.05 -16.69
N LEU A 56 5.78 -14.41 -15.76
CA LEU A 56 5.71 -14.72 -14.32
C LEU A 56 4.28 -14.55 -13.79
N ARG A 57 3.61 -13.50 -14.20
CA ARG A 57 2.24 -13.25 -13.79
C ARG A 57 1.26 -14.25 -14.42
N ASP A 58 1.36 -14.52 -15.70
CA ASP A 58 0.32 -15.25 -16.43
C ASP A 58 0.57 -16.77 -16.42
N LEU A 59 1.83 -17.21 -16.37
CA LEU A 59 2.19 -18.63 -16.47
C LEU A 59 2.60 -19.26 -15.13
N CYS A 60 3.18 -18.49 -14.19
CA CYS A 60 3.60 -19.01 -12.89
C CYS A 60 2.50 -18.80 -11.83
N TRP A 61 1.31 -19.30 -12.08
CA TRP A 61 0.14 -19.03 -11.26
C TRP A 61 0.20 -19.65 -9.85
N GLN A 62 0.98 -20.72 -9.64
CA GLN A 62 1.19 -21.37 -8.34
C GLN A 62 2.32 -20.74 -7.51
N LEU A 63 3.01 -19.71 -8.03
CA LEU A 63 4.19 -19.14 -7.43
C LEU A 63 3.92 -18.60 -6.02
N ARG A 64 4.65 -19.13 -5.03
CA ARG A 64 4.55 -18.70 -3.62
C ARG A 64 5.74 -17.84 -3.21
N THR A 65 6.94 -18.22 -3.62
CA THR A 65 8.15 -17.46 -3.30
C THR A 65 8.90 -17.09 -4.57
N LEU A 66 9.32 -15.84 -4.67
CA LEU A 66 10.09 -15.33 -5.78
C LEU A 66 11.33 -14.58 -5.26
N ASP A 67 12.49 -15.07 -5.61
CA ASP A 67 13.77 -14.44 -5.31
C ASP A 67 14.36 -13.81 -6.57
N LEU A 68 14.45 -12.48 -6.58
CA LEU A 68 15.04 -11.68 -7.65
C LEU A 68 16.38 -11.05 -7.24
N SER A 69 16.99 -11.48 -6.12
CA SER A 69 18.21 -10.87 -5.59
C SER A 69 19.39 -10.89 -6.57
N GLU A 70 19.46 -11.92 -7.42
CA GLU A 70 20.50 -12.08 -8.46
C GLU A 70 20.02 -11.69 -9.87
N ALA A 71 18.76 -11.23 -9.98
CA ALA A 71 18.23 -10.75 -11.24
C ALA A 71 18.58 -9.27 -11.46
N THR A 72 18.87 -8.92 -12.70
CA THR A 72 19.05 -7.52 -13.10
C THR A 72 17.71 -6.97 -13.61
N CYS A 73 17.13 -6.08 -12.83
CA CYS A 73 15.87 -5.45 -13.14
C CYS A 73 15.83 -4.04 -12.52
N PRO A 74 16.06 -2.97 -13.29
CA PRO A 74 16.01 -1.61 -12.76
C PRO A 74 14.59 -1.13 -12.46
N VAL A 75 13.58 -1.67 -13.14
CA VAL A 75 12.19 -1.23 -13.03
C VAL A 75 11.26 -2.43 -12.98
N LEU A 76 10.45 -2.53 -11.94
CA LEU A 76 9.27 -3.40 -11.97
C LEU A 76 8.15 -2.71 -12.75
N PRO A 77 7.64 -3.30 -13.82
CA PRO A 77 6.63 -2.65 -14.65
C PRO A 77 5.29 -2.52 -13.92
N LYS A 78 4.42 -1.65 -14.43
CA LYS A 78 3.02 -1.57 -14.00
C LYS A 78 2.37 -2.96 -14.03
N ASN A 79 1.62 -3.30 -12.97
CA ASN A 79 0.89 -4.58 -12.86
C ASN A 79 1.78 -5.83 -12.90
N ALA A 80 3.07 -5.74 -12.55
CA ALA A 80 4.02 -6.87 -12.64
C ALA A 80 3.49 -8.15 -12.01
N PHE A 81 2.93 -8.05 -10.80
CA PHE A 81 2.38 -9.16 -10.00
C PHE A 81 0.94 -8.88 -9.55
N HIS A 82 0.20 -8.08 -10.30
CA HIS A 82 -1.20 -7.75 -9.99
C HIS A 82 -2.03 -9.02 -9.73
N SER A 83 -2.76 -9.05 -8.61
CA SER A 83 -3.64 -10.16 -8.18
C SER A 83 -2.94 -11.52 -8.10
N ARG A 84 -1.67 -11.56 -7.71
CA ARG A 84 -0.96 -12.80 -7.42
C ARG A 84 -1.30 -13.32 -6.02
N HIS A 85 -2.49 -13.90 -5.89
CA HIS A 85 -3.04 -14.36 -4.60
C HIS A 85 -2.21 -15.46 -3.94
N HIS A 86 -1.40 -16.22 -4.70
CA HIS A 86 -0.55 -17.27 -4.12
C HIS A 86 0.83 -16.76 -3.67
N LEU A 87 1.25 -15.56 -4.09
CA LEU A 87 2.56 -15.01 -3.76
C LEU A 87 2.63 -14.66 -2.27
N GLN A 88 3.51 -15.33 -1.53
CA GLN A 88 3.70 -15.18 -0.08
C GLN A 88 4.95 -14.37 0.27
N SER A 89 6.00 -14.50 -0.54
CA SER A 89 7.28 -13.84 -0.30
C SER A 89 7.92 -13.41 -1.60
N ILE A 90 8.54 -12.23 -1.58
CA ILE A 90 9.37 -11.74 -2.68
C ILE A 90 10.64 -11.09 -2.13
N ILE A 91 11.77 -11.38 -2.78
CA ILE A 91 13.03 -10.68 -2.57
C ILE A 91 13.30 -9.84 -3.80
N LEU A 92 13.35 -8.51 -3.62
CA LEU A 92 13.56 -7.56 -4.70
C LEU A 92 15.04 -7.40 -5.04
N PRO A 93 15.40 -7.06 -6.29
CA PRO A 93 16.78 -6.83 -6.70
C PRO A 93 17.38 -5.61 -5.97
N ASN A 94 18.65 -5.70 -5.56
CA ASN A 94 19.33 -4.61 -4.85
C ASN A 94 19.52 -3.34 -5.71
N GLN A 95 19.49 -3.46 -7.02
CA GLN A 95 19.61 -2.33 -7.98
C GLN A 95 18.27 -1.82 -8.52
N LEU A 96 17.16 -2.29 -7.96
CA LEU A 96 15.82 -1.84 -8.34
C LEU A 96 15.65 -0.34 -8.06
N GLN A 97 15.25 0.43 -9.06
CA GLN A 97 15.06 1.88 -8.95
C GLN A 97 13.60 2.29 -8.85
N GLU A 98 12.71 1.58 -9.54
CA GLU A 98 11.28 1.90 -9.53
C GLU A 98 10.41 0.65 -9.37
N ILE A 99 9.41 0.77 -8.50
CA ILE A 99 8.30 -0.17 -8.40
C ILE A 99 7.10 0.48 -9.09
N GLY A 100 6.66 -0.09 -10.20
CA GLY A 100 5.59 0.46 -11.03
C GLY A 100 4.23 0.49 -10.32
N SER A 101 3.31 1.29 -10.87
CA SER A 101 1.95 1.38 -10.33
C SER A 101 1.27 0.01 -10.33
N GLN A 102 0.57 -0.30 -9.24
CA GLN A 102 -0.17 -1.56 -9.06
C GLN A 102 0.71 -2.83 -9.20
N ALA A 103 2.03 -2.73 -9.03
CA ALA A 103 2.95 -3.85 -9.23
C ALA A 103 2.59 -5.08 -8.40
N PHE A 104 2.12 -4.90 -7.16
CA PHE A 104 1.67 -5.94 -6.23
C PHE A 104 0.23 -5.73 -5.75
N PHE A 105 -0.59 -5.02 -6.54
CA PHE A 105 -1.98 -4.78 -6.17
C PHE A 105 -2.71 -6.11 -5.91
N ALA A 106 -3.42 -6.20 -4.78
CA ALA A 106 -4.20 -7.37 -4.36
C ALA A 106 -3.38 -8.69 -4.32
N CYS A 107 -2.11 -8.63 -3.91
CA CYS A 107 -1.33 -9.81 -3.54
C CYS A 107 -1.70 -10.23 -2.11
N ASP A 108 -2.88 -10.85 -1.94
CA ASP A 108 -3.54 -11.06 -0.65
C ASP A 108 -2.72 -11.88 0.36
N ASN A 109 -1.82 -12.75 -0.10
CA ASN A 109 -1.00 -13.62 0.74
C ASN A 109 0.45 -13.13 0.93
N LEU A 110 0.83 -11.99 0.35
CA LEU A 110 2.17 -11.42 0.54
C LEU A 110 2.34 -10.99 2.01
N GLN A 111 3.35 -11.55 2.71
CA GLN A 111 3.51 -11.37 4.15
C GLN A 111 4.49 -10.26 4.53
N ASP A 112 5.60 -10.19 3.83
CA ASP A 112 6.68 -9.26 4.13
C ASP A 112 7.22 -8.65 2.84
N VAL A 113 7.64 -7.38 2.92
CA VAL A 113 8.32 -6.71 1.83
C VAL A 113 9.46 -5.84 2.34
N VAL A 114 10.59 -5.94 1.67
CA VAL A 114 11.75 -5.05 1.87
C VAL A 114 11.94 -4.25 0.59
N ILE A 115 11.81 -2.92 0.71
CA ILE A 115 12.08 -1.98 -0.38
C ILE A 115 13.54 -1.58 -0.31
N PRO A 116 14.38 -1.98 -1.29
CA PRO A 116 15.81 -1.71 -1.27
C PRO A 116 16.14 -0.22 -1.28
N LYS A 117 17.32 0.12 -0.78
CA LYS A 117 17.81 1.51 -0.73
C LYS A 117 17.90 2.19 -2.10
N SER A 118 18.10 1.40 -3.15
CA SER A 118 18.20 1.88 -4.54
C SER A 118 16.87 2.40 -5.11
N VAL A 119 15.73 1.99 -4.50
CA VAL A 119 14.40 2.40 -4.98
C VAL A 119 14.19 3.88 -4.72
N THR A 120 13.93 4.62 -5.79
CA THR A 120 13.64 6.06 -5.77
C THR A 120 12.14 6.34 -5.85
N LYS A 121 11.36 5.38 -6.38
CA LYS A 121 9.91 5.57 -6.58
C LYS A 121 9.12 4.29 -6.36
N VAL A 122 8.04 4.41 -5.61
CA VAL A 122 6.99 3.40 -5.47
C VAL A 122 5.71 3.97 -6.08
N GLY A 123 5.24 3.35 -7.14
CA GLY A 123 4.11 3.83 -7.93
C GLY A 123 2.77 3.80 -7.19
N ALA A 124 1.76 4.42 -7.81
CA ALA A 124 0.42 4.48 -7.24
C ALA A 124 -0.16 3.07 -7.04
N ALA A 125 -0.78 2.85 -5.88
CA ALA A 125 -1.41 1.59 -5.48
C ALA A 125 -0.49 0.35 -5.58
N ALA A 126 0.84 0.53 -5.50
CA ALA A 126 1.81 -0.55 -5.73
C ALA A 126 1.59 -1.78 -4.85
N PHE A 127 1.26 -1.60 -3.58
CA PHE A 127 0.96 -2.66 -2.60
C PHE A 127 -0.46 -2.57 -2.04
N SER A 128 -1.35 -1.83 -2.69
CA SER A 128 -2.72 -1.68 -2.20
C SER A 128 -3.46 -3.01 -2.18
N GLY A 129 -4.15 -3.29 -1.08
CA GLY A 129 -4.94 -4.50 -0.91
C GLY A 129 -4.14 -5.77 -0.60
N CYS A 130 -2.85 -5.69 -0.25
CA CYS A 130 -2.07 -6.83 0.24
C CYS A 130 -2.46 -7.16 1.69
N LYS A 131 -3.56 -7.89 1.90
CA LYS A 131 -4.21 -8.08 3.21
C LYS A 131 -3.36 -8.82 4.23
N ALA A 132 -2.53 -9.78 3.80
CA ALA A 132 -1.66 -10.55 4.68
C ALA A 132 -0.33 -9.86 5.01
N LEU A 133 -0.06 -8.68 4.44
CA LEU A 133 1.21 -7.98 4.63
C LEU A 133 1.36 -7.52 6.09
N LYS A 134 2.38 -8.05 6.79
CA LYS A 134 2.64 -7.82 8.21
C LYS A 134 3.75 -6.82 8.44
N ASN A 135 4.84 -6.95 7.68
CA ASN A 135 6.03 -6.15 7.88
C ASN A 135 6.43 -5.46 6.56
N ILE A 136 6.64 -4.15 6.64
CA ILE A 136 7.15 -3.33 5.55
C ILE A 136 8.47 -2.73 6.00
N THR A 137 9.54 -3.00 5.27
CA THR A 137 10.84 -2.37 5.51
C THR A 137 11.19 -1.47 4.33
N ILE A 138 11.58 -0.23 4.61
CA ILE A 138 12.01 0.76 3.62
C ILE A 138 13.44 1.18 3.96
N ASP A 139 14.39 0.77 3.11
CA ASP A 139 15.81 1.00 3.37
C ASP A 139 16.31 2.36 2.84
N GLY A 140 15.55 2.98 1.94
CA GLY A 140 15.88 4.25 1.31
C GLY A 140 14.88 5.37 1.61
N THR A 141 14.85 6.35 0.72
CA THR A 141 13.90 7.47 0.75
C THR A 141 13.11 7.55 -0.56
N PRO A 142 12.38 6.49 -0.94
CA PRO A 142 11.60 6.51 -2.16
C PRO A 142 10.46 7.55 -2.08
N GLU A 143 10.05 8.05 -3.22
CA GLU A 143 8.77 8.75 -3.34
C GLU A 143 7.64 7.70 -3.35
N LEU A 144 6.72 7.79 -2.39
CA LEU A 144 5.56 6.92 -2.26
C LEU A 144 4.36 7.56 -2.95
N GLY A 145 3.88 6.91 -4.00
CA GLY A 145 2.73 7.36 -4.78
C GLY A 145 1.40 7.27 -4.03
N GLU A 146 0.35 7.77 -4.66
CA GLU A 146 -1.02 7.69 -4.12
C GLU A 146 -1.42 6.24 -3.85
N PHE A 147 -2.01 5.98 -2.69
CA PHE A 147 -2.51 4.66 -2.29
C PHE A 147 -1.43 3.56 -2.30
N ALA A 148 -0.14 3.89 -2.32
CA ALA A 148 0.95 2.92 -2.46
C ALA A 148 0.86 1.75 -1.46
N PHE A 149 0.43 2.01 -0.24
CA PHE A 149 0.20 1.06 0.85
C PHE A 149 -1.22 1.16 1.41
N ALA A 150 -2.21 1.37 0.55
CA ALA A 150 -3.58 1.51 0.99
C ALA A 150 -4.27 0.16 1.25
N ASN A 151 -5.31 0.18 2.09
CA ASN A 151 -6.16 -0.99 2.38
C ASN A 151 -5.35 -2.21 2.87
N LEU A 152 -4.37 -1.98 3.74
CA LEU A 152 -3.56 -3.01 4.38
C LEU A 152 -4.11 -3.30 5.77
N GLU A 153 -4.77 -4.45 5.93
CA GLU A 153 -5.42 -4.84 7.18
C GLU A 153 -4.45 -5.54 8.15
N GLY A 154 -3.46 -6.25 7.60
CA GLY A 154 -2.56 -7.13 8.34
C GLY A 154 -1.31 -6.46 8.93
N VAL A 155 -1.00 -5.21 8.55
CA VAL A 155 0.28 -4.58 8.89
C VAL A 155 0.43 -4.36 10.38
N LYS A 156 1.56 -4.83 10.91
CA LYS A 156 1.96 -4.67 12.32
C LYS A 156 3.16 -3.74 12.49
N VAL A 157 4.10 -3.80 11.55
CA VAL A 157 5.34 -3.02 11.64
C VAL A 157 5.67 -2.38 10.29
N ILE A 158 5.93 -1.09 10.33
CA ILE A 158 6.59 -0.36 9.24
C ILE A 158 7.94 0.10 9.77
N LYS A 159 9.02 -0.41 9.19
CA LYS A 159 10.39 -0.02 9.54
C LYS A 159 10.96 0.85 8.43
N VAL A 160 11.43 2.03 8.78
CA VAL A 160 12.14 2.92 7.84
C VAL A 160 13.55 3.15 8.35
N ASN A 161 14.54 2.84 7.54
CA ASN A 161 15.96 2.93 7.92
C ASN A 161 16.58 4.31 7.63
N SER A 162 15.80 5.25 7.12
CA SER A 162 16.24 6.61 6.85
C SER A 162 15.87 7.59 7.99
N LYS A 163 16.79 8.51 8.31
CA LYS A 163 16.52 9.64 9.23
C LYS A 163 15.58 10.67 8.63
N ILE A 164 15.60 10.81 7.29
CA ILE A 164 14.72 11.69 6.53
C ILE A 164 13.50 10.87 6.11
N PRO A 165 12.27 11.30 6.41
CA PRO A 165 11.09 10.59 5.98
C PRO A 165 11.01 10.52 4.45
N PRO A 166 10.71 9.35 3.88
CA PRO A 166 10.37 9.24 2.46
C PRO A 166 9.23 10.18 2.10
N LYS A 167 9.30 10.83 0.94
CA LYS A 167 8.21 11.68 0.45
C LYS A 167 7.00 10.79 0.16
N ALA A 168 5.90 11.04 0.82
CA ALA A 168 4.68 10.25 0.66
C ALA A 168 3.51 11.12 0.23
N ALA A 169 2.69 10.62 -0.70
CA ALA A 169 1.39 11.21 -0.97
C ALA A 169 0.53 11.15 0.31
N SER A 170 -0.35 12.10 0.52
CA SER A 170 -1.25 12.12 1.69
C SER A 170 -2.12 10.87 1.78
N THR A 171 -2.43 10.25 0.65
CA THR A 171 -3.25 9.05 0.52
C THR A 171 -2.43 7.75 0.53
N ALA A 172 -1.09 7.81 0.63
CA ALA A 172 -0.21 6.65 0.49
C ALA A 172 -0.58 5.47 1.41
N PHE A 173 -1.07 5.75 2.62
CA PHE A 173 -1.45 4.78 3.64
C PHE A 173 -2.96 4.75 3.93
N SER A 174 -3.80 5.22 3.01
CA SER A 174 -5.25 5.27 3.21
C SER A 174 -5.86 3.89 3.47
N GLY A 175 -6.87 3.83 4.35
CA GLY A 175 -7.55 2.57 4.66
C GLY A 175 -6.74 1.61 5.54
N MET A 176 -5.60 2.03 6.10
CA MET A 176 -4.82 1.27 7.07
C MET A 176 -5.21 1.65 8.50
N ASN A 177 -5.37 0.64 9.38
CA ASN A 177 -5.58 0.90 10.81
C ASN A 177 -4.26 1.31 11.49
N MET A 178 -3.94 2.59 11.43
CA MET A 178 -2.65 3.12 11.91
C MET A 178 -2.43 2.97 13.41
N ARG A 179 -3.50 2.86 14.22
CA ARG A 179 -3.38 2.70 15.68
C ARG A 179 -2.71 1.40 16.09
N GLY A 180 -2.82 0.36 15.26
CA GLY A 180 -2.21 -0.95 15.50
C GLY A 180 -0.82 -1.12 14.89
N VAL A 181 -0.35 -0.15 14.12
CA VAL A 181 0.92 -0.25 13.38
C VAL A 181 2.06 0.40 14.15
N LYS A 182 3.11 -0.37 14.41
CA LYS A 182 4.35 0.14 14.99
C LYS A 182 5.24 0.75 13.89
N LEU A 183 5.40 2.07 13.91
CA LEU A 183 6.39 2.74 13.06
C LEU A 183 7.75 2.73 13.75
N VAL A 184 8.75 2.09 13.11
CA VAL A 184 10.14 2.01 13.59
C VAL A 184 11.02 2.88 12.69
N MET A 185 11.72 3.84 13.29
CA MET A 185 12.59 4.78 12.58
C MET A 185 13.88 5.00 13.36
N PRO A 186 14.94 5.57 12.76
CA PRO A 186 16.17 5.90 13.47
C PRO A 186 15.95 6.89 14.61
N ARG A 187 16.74 6.74 15.68
CA ARG A 187 16.68 7.65 16.85
C ARG A 187 16.86 9.10 16.41
N GLY A 188 16.05 9.99 16.98
CA GLY A 188 16.10 11.44 16.73
C GLY A 188 15.39 11.91 15.47
N SER A 189 14.82 11.02 14.65
CA SER A 189 14.08 11.40 13.43
C SER A 189 12.58 11.66 13.67
N GLU A 190 12.05 11.32 14.84
CA GLU A 190 10.62 11.40 15.14
C GLU A 190 9.98 12.76 14.80
N LYS A 191 10.65 13.87 15.14
CA LYS A 191 10.15 15.22 14.85
C LYS A 191 9.94 15.47 13.35
N LEU A 192 10.79 14.87 12.50
CA LEU A 192 10.69 14.99 11.05
C LEU A 192 9.50 14.18 10.53
N TYR A 193 9.35 12.94 11.01
CA TYR A 193 8.24 12.06 10.61
C TYR A 193 6.88 12.61 11.06
N ARG A 194 6.78 13.21 12.23
CA ARG A 194 5.55 13.87 12.70
C ARG A 194 5.10 15.03 11.82
N LYS A 195 6.03 15.71 11.15
CA LYS A 195 5.75 16.84 10.25
C LYS A 195 5.57 16.42 8.80
N ALA A 196 6.00 15.22 8.44
CA ALA A 196 5.99 14.75 7.06
C ALA A 196 4.57 14.33 6.63
N PRO A 197 4.07 14.81 5.48
CA PRO A 197 2.78 14.37 4.92
C PRO A 197 2.71 12.84 4.79
N GLY A 198 1.55 12.26 5.08
CA GLY A 198 1.33 10.82 5.08
C GLY A 198 1.86 10.08 6.30
N TRP A 199 3.04 10.48 6.84
CA TRP A 199 3.66 9.85 8.01
C TRP A 199 3.10 10.35 9.34
N ASN A 200 2.61 11.58 9.38
CA ASN A 200 2.03 12.20 10.57
C ASN A 200 0.88 11.39 11.17
N HIS A 201 0.14 10.65 10.35
CA HIS A 201 -0.99 9.82 10.77
C HIS A 201 -0.59 8.68 11.73
N PHE A 202 0.66 8.22 11.72
CA PHE A 202 1.16 7.17 12.62
C PHE A 202 1.37 7.63 14.06
N PHE A 203 1.35 8.93 14.33
CA PHE A 203 1.61 9.47 15.68
C PHE A 203 0.34 9.80 16.47
N GLY A 204 -0.82 9.29 16.02
CA GLY A 204 -2.10 9.69 16.55
C GLY A 204 -2.41 11.14 16.18
N GLU A 205 -3.61 11.62 16.45
CA GLU A 205 -3.88 13.03 16.34
C GLU A 205 -2.75 13.75 17.09
N VAL A 206 -1.89 14.46 16.37
CA VAL A 206 -1.37 15.68 16.91
C VAL A 206 -2.65 16.34 17.41
N LYS A 207 -2.85 16.45 18.75
CA LYS A 207 -3.79 17.44 19.26
C LYS A 207 -3.39 18.68 18.47
N GLN A 208 -4.12 18.95 17.40
CA GLN A 208 -3.98 20.22 16.73
C GLN A 208 -4.11 21.14 17.92
N ALA A 209 -2.99 21.79 18.26
CA ALA A 209 -3.01 22.85 19.24
C ALA A 209 -4.30 23.54 18.89
N ARG A 210 -5.29 23.46 19.78
CA ARG A 210 -6.63 23.99 19.50
C ARG A 210 -6.40 25.18 18.62
N ALA A 211 -6.54 24.99 17.30
CA ALA A 211 -6.66 26.12 16.45
C ALA A 211 -7.81 26.79 17.15
N VAL A 212 -7.52 27.91 17.78
CA VAL A 212 -8.58 28.79 18.28
C VAL A 212 -9.42 28.89 17.06
N CYS A 213 -10.54 28.15 17.05
CA CYS A 213 -11.38 28.10 15.86
C CYS A 213 -11.73 29.55 15.65
N ASN A 214 -11.02 30.18 14.73
CA ASN A 214 -11.51 31.43 14.21
C ASN A 214 -12.90 31.04 13.71
N PRO A 215 -13.99 31.54 14.30
CA PRO A 215 -15.34 31.11 13.95
C PRO A 215 -15.59 31.16 12.44
N GLU A 216 -14.81 31.97 11.71
CA GLU A 216 -14.85 32.09 10.25
C GLU A 216 -14.18 30.90 9.50
N ALA A 217 -13.36 30.06 10.18
CA ALA A 217 -12.58 29.01 9.55
C ALA A 217 -13.07 27.57 9.87
N CYS A 218 -14.10 27.38 10.68
CA CYS A 218 -14.50 26.06 11.20
C CYS A 218 -15.71 25.42 10.51
N LEU A 219 -16.07 25.88 9.32
CA LEU A 219 -17.22 25.31 8.59
C LEU A 219 -16.75 24.31 7.51
N ILE A 220 -17.13 23.07 7.68
CA ILE A 220 -16.92 22.00 6.70
C ILE A 220 -18.31 21.45 6.29
N PRO A 221 -18.64 21.38 5.02
CA PRO A 221 -18.10 22.12 3.88
C PRO A 221 -18.53 23.59 3.94
N THR A 222 -17.69 24.49 3.49
CA THR A 222 -18.08 25.89 3.33
C THR A 222 -19.12 26.00 2.23
N PRO A 223 -20.40 26.22 2.53
CA PRO A 223 -21.25 26.81 1.52
C PRO A 223 -20.67 28.19 1.19
N MET A 224 -20.58 28.52 -0.06
CA MET A 224 -20.15 29.86 -0.47
C MET A 224 -21.00 30.89 0.30
N ASP A 225 -20.33 31.85 0.96
CA ASP A 225 -20.93 33.01 1.64
C ASP A 225 -21.62 32.84 3.01
N LEU A 226 -21.11 31.94 3.88
CA LEU A 226 -21.61 31.93 5.27
C LEU A 226 -20.95 33.06 6.08
N LYS A 227 -21.75 34.08 6.47
CA LYS A 227 -21.33 35.11 7.44
C LYS A 227 -21.60 34.63 8.85
N VAL A 228 -20.54 34.31 9.59
CA VAL A 228 -20.64 33.90 10.99
C VAL A 228 -20.71 35.12 11.89
N ASN A 229 -21.74 35.19 12.73
CA ASN A 229 -21.83 36.24 13.73
C ASN A 229 -20.88 35.96 14.89
N ALA A 230 -19.75 36.64 14.96
CA ALA A 230 -18.70 36.48 15.99
C ALA A 230 -19.17 36.79 17.42
N LYS A 231 -20.39 37.34 17.62
CA LYS A 231 -20.98 37.62 18.93
C LYS A 231 -21.95 36.53 19.42
N ALA A 232 -22.18 35.48 18.63
CA ALA A 232 -23.00 34.36 19.06
C ALA A 232 -22.28 33.52 20.12
N ALA A 233 -22.99 33.08 21.15
CA ALA A 233 -22.43 32.21 22.17
C ALA A 233 -21.94 30.89 21.54
N PRO A 234 -20.87 30.24 22.08
CA PRO A 234 -20.36 29.00 21.54
C PRO A 234 -21.45 27.93 21.56
N LEU A 235 -21.57 27.21 20.45
CA LEU A 235 -22.45 26.07 20.27
C LEU A 235 -22.20 25.00 21.32
N GLN A 236 -23.18 24.75 22.20
CA GLN A 236 -23.12 23.63 23.13
C GLN A 236 -23.81 22.42 22.52
N VAL A 237 -23.14 21.27 22.51
CA VAL A 237 -23.60 20.02 21.87
C VAL A 237 -24.86 19.43 22.54
N ALA A 238 -25.26 19.94 23.71
CA ALA A 238 -26.36 19.45 24.51
C ALA A 238 -27.44 20.52 24.76
N GLY A 239 -27.62 21.46 23.86
CA GLY A 239 -28.57 22.55 24.05
C GLY A 239 -29.27 22.97 22.74
N ASN A 240 -30.23 23.86 22.86
CA ASN A 240 -31.03 24.34 21.72
C ASN A 240 -30.14 25.00 20.66
N TRP A 241 -30.09 24.37 19.50
CA TRP A 241 -29.42 24.90 18.33
C TRP A 241 -30.24 26.02 17.70
N LYS A 242 -29.64 27.15 17.46
CA LYS A 242 -30.22 28.21 16.64
C LYS A 242 -29.39 28.38 15.40
N ILE A 243 -29.90 27.94 14.28
CA ILE A 243 -29.28 28.17 12.98
C ILE A 243 -29.75 29.56 12.52
N VAL A 244 -28.78 30.45 12.32
CA VAL A 244 -29.02 31.77 11.73
C VAL A 244 -28.39 31.76 10.34
N ALA A 245 -29.21 31.67 9.32
CA ALA A 245 -28.79 31.80 7.94
C ALA A 245 -28.78 33.27 7.51
N ALA A 246 -27.87 33.63 6.63
CA ALA A 246 -27.89 34.93 5.97
C ALA A 246 -29.08 34.98 4.99
N ASP A 247 -29.57 36.19 4.73
CA ASP A 247 -30.65 36.39 3.78
C ASP A 247 -30.37 35.71 2.43
N GLY A 248 -31.32 34.84 2.02
CA GLY A 248 -31.21 34.06 0.77
C GLY A 248 -31.03 32.56 0.96
N LEU A 249 -30.80 32.04 2.17
CA LEU A 249 -30.60 30.60 2.47
C LEU A 249 -31.75 30.00 3.32
N ALA A 250 -32.97 30.53 3.18
CA ALA A 250 -34.12 30.10 3.98
C ALA A 250 -34.46 28.61 3.82
N ASN A 251 -34.28 28.05 2.62
CA ASN A 251 -34.57 26.64 2.34
C ASN A 251 -33.55 25.70 3.01
N GLU A 252 -32.29 26.08 3.07
CA GLU A 252 -31.25 25.32 3.75
C GLU A 252 -31.39 25.36 5.27
N GLN A 253 -31.85 26.49 5.80
CA GLN A 253 -32.16 26.62 7.23
C GLN A 253 -33.32 25.71 7.62
N GLU A 254 -34.43 25.70 6.88
CA GLU A 254 -35.58 24.85 7.12
C GLU A 254 -35.21 23.36 7.03
N HIS A 255 -34.35 22.98 6.06
CA HIS A 255 -33.85 21.61 5.92
C HIS A 255 -33.00 21.19 7.12
N ALA A 256 -32.09 22.04 7.58
CA ALA A 256 -31.24 21.77 8.74
C ALA A 256 -32.05 21.68 10.05
N GLU A 257 -33.04 22.54 10.23
CA GLU A 257 -33.94 22.49 11.39
C GLU A 257 -34.81 21.22 11.42
N ARG A 258 -35.22 20.72 10.26
CA ARG A 258 -35.91 19.44 10.14
C ARG A 258 -35.06 18.27 10.56
N ILE A 259 -33.80 18.20 10.11
CA ILE A 259 -32.86 17.14 10.49
C ILE A 259 -32.60 17.14 12.01
N LEU A 260 -32.53 18.31 12.64
CA LEU A 260 -32.29 18.42 14.07
C LEU A 260 -33.50 18.04 14.92
N LYS A 261 -34.75 18.11 14.38
CA LYS A 261 -35.99 17.70 15.06
C LYS A 261 -36.26 16.19 14.97
N GLU A 262 -35.66 15.51 14.00
CA GLU A 262 -35.81 14.07 13.78
C GLU A 262 -34.76 13.21 14.58
N ARG A 263 -33.91 13.84 15.35
CA ARG A 263 -32.94 13.20 16.26
C ARG A 263 -33.27 13.52 17.72
#